data_ec41859774d532229ef485f30124539b
#
_entry.id   ec41859774d532229ef485f30124539b
#
_cell.length_a   1.000
_cell.length_b   1.000
_cell.length_c   1.000
_cell.angle_alpha   90.00
_cell.angle_beta   90.00
_cell.angle_gamma   90.00
#
_symmetry.space_group_name_H-M   'P 1'
#
loop_
_entity.id
_entity.type
_entity.pdbx_description
1 polymer ?
#
loop_
_entity_poly.entity_id
_entity_poly.type
_entity_poly.pdbx_seq_one_letter_code
_entity_poly.pdbx_strand_id
1 'polypeptide(L)'
;MNQQIPRKNQAKPKAKNGSRAGRSSAQRNVPAKRNGYKVPEALPTKRYKEPSFSKLRQVVFRKKPEIREIVREPTAGGIVFRPTADGKDIEILLIQDSKNRWTIPKGHIEPGETAKVTAVREIGEESGLKDVEVLCWLGKIHFKYRRAEKLVLMTTQVYLVESMDKNERPTKEKWMNGIRWFSFSEALDAIEYADIEKLMLIAKRKIRNGEFDGQK
;
A
#
# COMPACT_ATOMS: atom_id res chain seq x y z
N MET A 1 4.42 -25.15 51.09
CA MET A 1 2.95 -25.01 51.23
C MET A 1 2.37 -24.73 49.84
N ASN A 2 1.82 -25.78 49.23
CA ASN A 2 1.16 -25.77 47.93
C ASN A 2 -0.29 -25.36 48.12
N GLN A 3 -0.77 -24.38 47.39
CA GLN A 3 -2.21 -24.16 47.21
C GLN A 3 -2.55 -24.17 45.73
N GLN A 4 -3.19 -25.26 45.31
CA GLN A 4 -3.86 -25.42 44.01
C GLN A 4 -5.23 -24.75 44.09
N ILE A 5 -5.58 -23.99 43.02
CA ILE A 5 -6.91 -23.41 42.80
C ILE A 5 -7.60 -24.23 41.68
N PRO A 6 -8.87 -24.68 41.88
CA PRO A 6 -9.54 -25.59 40.97
C PRO A 6 -10.16 -24.89 39.74
N ARG A 7 -10.06 -25.56 38.58
CA ARG A 7 -10.69 -25.16 37.32
C ARG A 7 -12.19 -25.44 37.38
N LYS A 8 -13.03 -24.42 37.12
CA LYS A 8 -14.48 -24.57 36.87
C LYS A 8 -14.72 -24.92 35.41
N ASN A 9 -15.33 -26.09 35.20
CA ASN A 9 -15.98 -26.51 33.97
C ASN A 9 -17.18 -25.60 33.64
N GLN A 10 -17.28 -25.06 32.45
CA GLN A 10 -18.52 -24.50 31.93
C GLN A 10 -18.94 -25.27 30.67
N ALA A 11 -20.16 -25.81 30.77
CA ALA A 11 -20.82 -26.64 29.78
C ALA A 11 -21.27 -25.88 28.53
N LYS A 12 -21.21 -26.57 27.38
CA LYS A 12 -21.77 -26.11 26.10
C LYS A 12 -23.31 -26.26 26.10
N PRO A 13 -24.06 -25.28 25.58
CA PRO A 13 -25.51 -25.50 25.32
C PRO A 13 -25.75 -26.23 23.99
N LYS A 14 -26.65 -27.19 24.02
CA LYS A 14 -27.16 -28.02 22.93
C LYS A 14 -28.04 -27.21 21.98
N ALA A 15 -27.84 -27.44 20.68
CA ALA A 15 -28.72 -26.98 19.61
C ALA A 15 -30.10 -27.67 19.72
N LYS A 16 -31.21 -26.89 19.66
CA LYS A 16 -32.56 -27.39 19.46
C LYS A 16 -32.99 -27.18 18.01
N ASN A 17 -33.30 -28.27 17.34
CA ASN A 17 -34.09 -28.32 16.12
C ASN A 17 -35.49 -27.78 16.37
N GLY A 18 -35.94 -26.81 15.57
CA GLY A 18 -37.30 -26.27 15.56
C GLY A 18 -37.87 -26.29 14.16
N SER A 19 -38.90 -27.06 14.00
CA SER A 19 -39.68 -27.42 12.82
C SER A 19 -40.32 -26.25 12.05
N ARG A 20 -40.41 -26.47 10.76
CA ARG A 20 -41.19 -25.78 9.73
C ARG A 20 -42.63 -25.52 10.17
N ALA A 21 -43.09 -24.28 10.03
CA ALA A 21 -44.53 -23.96 9.92
C ALA A 21 -44.67 -22.89 8.82
N GLY A 22 -45.53 -23.22 7.82
CA GLY A 22 -45.83 -22.37 6.69
C GLY A 22 -46.63 -21.12 7.12
N ARG A 23 -46.44 -20.01 6.43
CA ARG A 23 -47.33 -18.86 6.48
C ARG A 23 -47.75 -18.45 5.08
N SER A 24 -49.07 -18.48 4.93
CA SER A 24 -49.88 -18.06 3.82
C SER A 24 -49.61 -16.62 3.36
N SER A 25 -49.64 -16.45 2.05
CA SER A 25 -49.67 -15.18 1.34
C SER A 25 -50.94 -14.38 1.65
N ALA A 26 -50.78 -13.26 2.34
CA ALA A 26 -51.85 -12.23 2.42
C ALA A 26 -51.53 -11.16 1.36
N GLN A 27 -52.33 -11.15 0.29
CA GLN A 27 -52.39 -10.07 -0.69
C GLN A 27 -52.97 -8.82 -0.03
N ARG A 28 -52.16 -7.75 0.08
CA ARG A 28 -52.70 -6.42 0.41
C ARG A 28 -52.96 -5.67 -0.89
N ASN A 29 -54.23 -5.44 -1.19
CA ASN A 29 -54.71 -4.52 -2.20
C ASN A 29 -54.29 -3.08 -1.83
N VAL A 30 -53.48 -2.45 -2.68
CA VAL A 30 -53.18 -1.02 -2.62
C VAL A 30 -53.89 -0.36 -3.82
N PRO A 31 -54.71 0.70 -3.62
CA PRO A 31 -55.45 1.33 -4.71
C PRO A 31 -54.51 2.12 -5.62
N ALA A 32 -54.61 1.87 -6.94
CA ALA A 32 -53.90 2.56 -7.98
C ALA A 32 -54.36 4.02 -8.10
N LYS A 33 -53.49 4.99 -7.78
CA LYS A 33 -53.64 6.37 -8.21
C LYS A 33 -53.08 6.49 -9.64
N ARG A 34 -53.96 6.73 -10.60
CA ARG A 34 -53.63 7.08 -11.98
C ARG A 34 -53.03 8.49 -12.01
N ASN A 35 -51.71 8.61 -12.13
CA ASN A 35 -51.05 9.81 -12.65
C ASN A 35 -50.61 9.50 -14.08
N GLY A 36 -51.13 10.30 -15.02
CA GLY A 36 -50.91 10.14 -16.45
C GLY A 36 -49.47 10.47 -16.87
N TYR A 37 -48.58 9.49 -16.78
CA TYR A 37 -47.31 9.53 -17.46
C TYR A 37 -47.43 8.83 -18.82
N LYS A 38 -47.27 9.60 -19.93
CA LYS A 38 -47.08 9.01 -21.23
C LYS A 38 -45.79 8.22 -21.21
N VAL A 39 -45.88 6.92 -21.47
CA VAL A 39 -44.74 6.05 -21.66
C VAL A 39 -43.98 6.53 -22.92
N PRO A 40 -42.70 6.86 -22.84
CA PRO A 40 -41.93 7.21 -24.04
C PRO A 40 -41.87 6.00 -24.98
N GLU A 41 -42.00 6.26 -26.25
CA GLU A 41 -41.87 5.28 -27.34
C GLU A 41 -40.53 4.54 -27.21
N ALA A 42 -40.53 3.22 -27.31
CA ALA A 42 -39.37 2.38 -27.09
C ALA A 42 -38.22 2.80 -27.98
N LEU A 43 -37.08 3.16 -27.35
CA LEU A 43 -35.84 3.44 -28.06
C LEU A 43 -35.42 2.23 -28.92
N PRO A 44 -34.89 2.41 -30.12
CA PRO A 44 -34.48 1.30 -30.97
C PRO A 44 -33.41 0.48 -30.28
N THR A 45 -33.70 -0.79 -30.00
CA THR A 45 -32.74 -1.76 -29.45
C THR A 45 -31.60 -1.95 -30.45
N LYS A 46 -30.45 -1.29 -30.20
CA LYS A 46 -29.21 -1.64 -30.87
C LYS A 46 -28.92 -3.11 -30.56
N ARG A 47 -29.03 -3.97 -31.58
CA ARG A 47 -28.55 -5.36 -31.46
C ARG A 47 -27.06 -5.33 -31.19
N TYR A 48 -26.69 -5.54 -29.93
CA TYR A 48 -25.31 -5.82 -29.58
C TYR A 48 -24.95 -7.16 -30.25
N LYS A 49 -24.04 -7.11 -31.23
CA LYS A 49 -23.39 -8.33 -31.71
C LYS A 49 -22.55 -8.87 -30.56
N GLU A 50 -22.96 -9.99 -29.99
CA GLU A 50 -22.16 -10.68 -29.00
C GLU A 50 -20.77 -11.00 -29.62
N PRO A 51 -19.68 -10.68 -28.92
CA PRO A 51 -18.35 -11.02 -29.40
C PRO A 51 -18.26 -12.55 -29.50
N SER A 52 -17.87 -13.06 -30.67
CA SER A 52 -17.70 -14.49 -30.92
C SER A 52 -16.81 -15.11 -29.85
N PHE A 53 -17.30 -16.14 -29.16
CA PHE A 53 -16.59 -16.87 -28.09
C PHE A 53 -15.21 -17.40 -28.53
N SER A 54 -14.97 -17.56 -29.83
CA SER A 54 -13.66 -17.95 -30.39
C SER A 54 -12.58 -16.87 -30.18
N LYS A 55 -12.94 -15.57 -30.20
CA LYS A 55 -11.99 -14.49 -29.92
C LYS A 55 -11.68 -14.34 -28.44
N LEU A 56 -12.64 -14.64 -27.56
CA LEU A 56 -12.39 -14.63 -26.12
C LEU A 56 -11.43 -15.76 -25.69
N ARG A 57 -11.48 -16.94 -26.31
CA ARG A 57 -10.55 -18.04 -25.98
C ARG A 57 -9.10 -17.72 -26.29
N GLN A 58 -8.80 -16.93 -27.33
CA GLN A 58 -7.42 -16.55 -27.65
C GLN A 58 -6.81 -15.53 -26.66
N VAL A 59 -7.64 -14.75 -25.97
CA VAL A 59 -7.16 -13.75 -24.97
C VAL A 59 -6.90 -14.40 -23.62
N VAL A 60 -7.65 -15.45 -23.25
CA VAL A 60 -7.61 -16.06 -21.91
C VAL A 60 -6.45 -17.05 -21.71
N PHE A 61 -5.82 -17.57 -22.77
CA PHE A 61 -4.77 -18.59 -22.69
C PHE A 61 -3.40 -18.14 -23.23
N ARG A 62 -3.01 -16.88 -23.07
CA ARG A 62 -1.58 -16.58 -23.13
C ARG A 62 -0.93 -17.23 -21.90
N LYS A 63 -0.36 -18.44 -22.10
CA LYS A 63 0.49 -19.07 -21.09
C LYS A 63 1.49 -18.02 -20.61
N LYS A 64 1.44 -17.69 -19.33
CA LYS A 64 2.48 -16.81 -18.75
C LYS A 64 3.81 -17.49 -19.05
N PRO A 65 4.82 -16.78 -19.55
CA PRO A 65 6.11 -17.38 -19.86
C PRO A 65 6.62 -18.15 -18.63
N GLU A 66 7.27 -19.28 -18.85
CA GLU A 66 7.85 -20.08 -17.78
C GLU A 66 8.92 -19.26 -17.05
N ILE A 67 8.99 -19.39 -15.71
CA ILE A 67 10.04 -18.75 -14.94
C ILE A 67 11.29 -19.62 -15.08
N ARG A 68 12.34 -19.10 -15.70
CA ARG A 68 13.63 -19.77 -15.88
C ARG A 68 14.68 -19.34 -14.87
N GLU A 69 14.51 -18.17 -14.28
CA GLU A 69 15.50 -17.61 -13.37
C GLU A 69 14.83 -16.88 -12.21
N ILE A 70 15.40 -17.00 -11.01
CA ILE A 70 15.03 -16.20 -9.84
C ILE A 70 16.17 -15.24 -9.57
N VAL A 71 15.88 -13.93 -9.68
CA VAL A 71 16.84 -12.87 -9.42
C VAL A 71 16.51 -12.24 -8.06
N ARG A 72 17.53 -12.06 -7.21
CA ARG A 72 17.42 -11.35 -5.94
C ARG A 72 18.01 -9.96 -6.11
N GLU A 73 17.21 -8.94 -5.81
CA GLU A 73 17.62 -7.54 -5.90
C GLU A 73 17.58 -6.92 -4.49
N PRO A 74 18.74 -6.84 -3.80
CA PRO A 74 18.83 -6.10 -2.55
C PRO A 74 18.80 -4.60 -2.84
N THR A 75 17.96 -3.86 -2.12
CA THR A 75 17.79 -2.42 -2.24
C THR A 75 17.76 -1.76 -0.87
N ALA A 76 17.99 -0.46 -0.80
CA ALA A 76 17.83 0.32 0.41
C ALA A 76 17.23 1.69 0.07
N GLY A 77 16.57 2.29 1.06
CA GLY A 77 15.97 3.61 0.94
C GLY A 77 15.44 4.11 2.27
N GLY A 78 14.70 5.20 2.26
CA GLY A 78 14.26 5.82 3.50
C GLY A 78 12.86 6.42 3.45
N ILE A 79 12.21 6.40 4.62
CA ILE A 79 11.12 7.31 4.93
C ILE A 79 11.77 8.61 5.38
N VAL A 80 11.78 9.59 4.46
CA VAL A 80 12.38 10.89 4.70
C VAL A 80 11.32 11.83 5.25
N PHE A 81 11.59 12.43 6.39
CA PHE A 81 10.69 13.39 7.01
C PHE A 81 11.40 14.69 7.35
N ARG A 82 10.61 15.74 7.58
CA ARG A 82 11.02 16.97 8.21
C ARG A 82 9.90 17.48 9.13
N PRO A 83 10.21 18.24 10.19
CA PRO A 83 9.18 18.93 10.97
C PRO A 83 8.46 19.98 10.11
N THR A 84 7.14 20.16 10.33
CA THR A 84 6.41 21.30 9.78
C THR A 84 6.97 22.63 10.27
N ALA A 85 6.65 23.72 9.58
CA ALA A 85 7.15 25.05 9.95
C ALA A 85 6.77 25.46 11.39
N ASP A 86 5.62 25.02 11.88
CA ASP A 86 5.16 25.28 13.26
C ASP A 86 5.67 24.23 14.28
N GLY A 87 6.38 23.21 13.80
CA GLY A 87 6.96 22.14 14.63
C GLY A 87 5.95 21.19 15.27
N LYS A 88 4.66 21.27 14.92
CA LYS A 88 3.61 20.46 15.56
C LYS A 88 3.36 19.11 14.91
N ASP A 89 3.74 18.96 13.65
CA ASP A 89 3.61 17.70 12.89
C ASP A 89 4.84 17.52 11.98
N ILE A 90 4.79 16.52 11.12
CA ILE A 90 5.85 16.19 10.17
C ILE A 90 5.31 16.14 8.76
N GLU A 91 6.20 16.43 7.81
CA GLU A 91 6.00 16.17 6.40
C GLU A 91 6.85 14.97 5.96
N ILE A 92 6.33 14.19 5.05
CA ILE A 92 6.99 13.02 4.45
C ILE A 92 7.27 13.30 2.98
N LEU A 93 8.50 13.03 2.55
CA LEU A 93 8.88 13.10 1.15
C LEU A 93 8.45 11.83 0.42
N LEU A 94 7.69 11.99 -0.65
CA LEU A 94 7.38 10.90 -1.57
C LEU A 94 7.79 11.26 -3.00
N ILE A 95 8.20 10.25 -3.75
CA ILE A 95 8.49 10.29 -5.17
C ILE A 95 7.37 9.57 -5.95
N GLN A 96 7.10 10.01 -7.16
CA GLN A 96 6.11 9.38 -8.03
C GLN A 96 6.80 8.65 -9.17
N ASP A 97 6.60 7.34 -9.26
CA ASP A 97 7.18 6.51 -10.31
C ASP A 97 6.55 6.77 -11.69
N SER A 98 7.11 6.17 -12.74
CA SER A 98 6.62 6.28 -14.12
C SER A 98 5.22 5.72 -14.34
N LYS A 99 4.65 5.02 -13.37
CA LYS A 99 3.27 4.51 -13.35
C LYS A 99 2.32 5.35 -12.51
N ASN A 100 2.73 6.56 -12.13
CA ASN A 100 2.01 7.50 -11.27
C ASN A 100 1.77 7.00 -9.84
N ARG A 101 2.57 6.05 -9.32
CA ARG A 101 2.43 5.54 -7.96
C ARG A 101 3.40 6.26 -7.03
N TRP A 102 2.88 6.72 -5.89
CA TRP A 102 3.70 7.33 -4.86
C TRP A 102 4.43 6.26 -4.05
N THR A 103 5.71 6.48 -3.81
CA THR A 103 6.62 5.58 -3.10
C THR A 103 7.72 6.38 -2.37
N ILE A 104 8.53 5.70 -1.58
CA ILE A 104 9.72 6.28 -0.94
C ILE A 104 10.92 6.23 -1.88
N PRO A 105 11.90 7.15 -1.76
CA PRO A 105 13.17 7.07 -2.46
C PRO A 105 13.94 5.80 -2.05
N LYS A 106 14.48 5.07 -3.02
CA LYS A 106 15.18 3.80 -2.82
C LYS A 106 15.86 3.32 -4.10
N GLY A 107 16.95 2.61 -3.98
CA GLY A 107 17.62 1.98 -5.12
C GLY A 107 18.47 0.78 -4.74
N HIS A 108 19.27 0.29 -5.68
CA HIS A 108 20.05 -0.92 -5.53
C HIS A 108 21.28 -0.69 -4.64
N ILE A 109 21.57 -1.69 -3.79
CA ILE A 109 22.80 -1.72 -3.02
C ILE A 109 23.92 -2.09 -3.98
N GLU A 110 24.88 -1.18 -4.17
CA GLU A 110 26.03 -1.41 -5.03
C GLU A 110 27.13 -2.24 -4.33
N PRO A 111 28.01 -2.88 -5.10
CA PRO A 111 29.11 -3.65 -4.52
C PRO A 111 29.98 -2.79 -3.59
N GLY A 112 30.14 -3.25 -2.34
CA GLY A 112 30.89 -2.53 -1.31
C GLY A 112 30.09 -1.54 -0.47
N GLU A 113 28.83 -1.26 -0.82
CA GLU A 113 27.98 -0.40 -0.02
C GLU A 113 27.29 -1.15 1.12
N THR A 114 27.08 -0.46 2.24
CA THR A 114 26.11 -0.89 3.26
C THR A 114 24.73 -0.36 2.90
N ALA A 115 23.68 -1.03 3.36
CA ALA A 115 22.29 -0.57 3.12
C ALA A 115 22.05 0.87 3.63
N LYS A 116 22.71 1.29 4.73
CA LYS A 116 22.60 2.66 5.26
C LYS A 116 23.23 3.67 4.29
N VAL A 117 24.41 3.37 3.74
CA VAL A 117 25.09 4.23 2.74
C VAL A 117 24.27 4.34 1.48
N THR A 118 23.78 3.22 0.95
CA THR A 118 22.88 3.20 -0.21
C THR A 118 21.64 4.06 0.02
N ALA A 119 21.00 3.95 1.19
CA ALA A 119 19.81 4.75 1.48
C ALA A 119 20.08 6.26 1.39
N VAL A 120 21.21 6.72 1.94
CA VAL A 120 21.60 8.14 1.86
C VAL A 120 21.88 8.56 0.41
N ARG A 121 22.65 7.75 -0.32
CA ARG A 121 22.98 8.02 -1.73
C ARG A 121 21.72 8.12 -2.59
N GLU A 122 20.84 7.12 -2.51
CA GLU A 122 19.60 7.08 -3.30
C GLU A 122 18.64 8.22 -2.95
N ILE A 123 18.55 8.59 -1.67
CA ILE A 123 17.77 9.77 -1.27
C ILE A 123 18.35 11.02 -1.93
N GLY A 124 19.66 11.19 -1.89
CA GLY A 124 20.34 12.32 -2.54
C GLY A 124 20.12 12.35 -4.06
N GLU A 125 20.30 11.22 -4.74
CA GLU A 125 20.14 11.10 -6.19
C GLU A 125 18.69 11.31 -6.62
N GLU A 126 17.74 10.64 -5.97
CA GLU A 126 16.33 10.68 -6.35
C GLU A 126 15.60 11.95 -5.91
N SER A 127 16.07 12.66 -4.88
CA SER A 127 15.38 13.86 -4.37
C SER A 127 16.16 15.14 -4.42
N GLY A 128 17.48 15.07 -4.64
CA GLY A 128 18.38 16.22 -4.59
C GLY A 128 18.70 16.71 -3.19
N LEU A 129 18.14 16.10 -2.12
CA LEU A 129 18.42 16.48 -0.74
C LEU A 129 19.89 16.18 -0.39
N LYS A 130 20.58 17.14 0.25
CA LYS A 130 22.01 17.05 0.57
C LYS A 130 22.29 16.85 2.04
N ASP A 131 21.47 17.44 2.88
CA ASP A 131 21.64 17.42 4.33
C ASP A 131 20.59 16.52 4.98
N VAL A 132 20.92 15.24 5.13
CA VAL A 132 20.04 14.23 5.68
C VAL A 132 20.73 13.41 6.76
N GLU A 133 20.01 13.10 7.85
CA GLU A 133 20.49 12.27 8.95
C GLU A 133 19.70 10.96 9.03
N VAL A 134 20.41 9.81 9.04
CA VAL A 134 19.78 8.50 9.25
C VAL A 134 19.66 8.23 10.73
N LEU A 135 18.43 8.28 11.24
CA LEU A 135 18.12 8.11 12.67
C LEU A 135 18.09 6.64 13.10
N CYS A 136 17.38 5.78 12.38
CA CYS A 136 17.29 4.37 12.72
C CYS A 136 16.84 3.49 11.54
N TRP A 137 17.03 2.20 11.66
CA TRP A 137 16.43 1.21 10.78
C TRP A 137 14.96 0.95 11.17
N LEU A 138 14.05 0.92 10.18
CA LEU A 138 12.61 0.70 10.39
C LEU A 138 12.18 -0.73 10.10
N GLY A 139 12.83 -1.39 9.14
CA GLY A 139 12.42 -2.72 8.73
C GLY A 139 12.78 -3.06 7.29
N LYS A 140 12.19 -4.14 6.80
CA LYS A 140 12.35 -4.61 5.41
C LYS A 140 10.99 -4.73 4.77
N ILE A 141 10.94 -4.39 3.47
CA ILE A 141 9.79 -4.65 2.61
C ILE A 141 10.20 -5.56 1.47
N HIS A 142 9.25 -6.35 0.98
CA HIS A 142 9.53 -7.35 -0.04
C HIS A 142 8.60 -7.15 -1.22
N PHE A 143 9.19 -7.02 -2.41
CA PHE A 143 8.46 -6.96 -3.66
C PHE A 143 8.76 -8.20 -4.50
N LYS A 144 7.74 -8.65 -5.20
CA LYS A 144 7.83 -9.80 -6.10
C LYS A 144 7.16 -9.44 -7.43
N TYR A 145 7.94 -9.47 -8.51
CA TYR A 145 7.40 -9.18 -9.83
C TYR A 145 8.10 -10.00 -10.90
N ARG A 146 7.49 -10.04 -12.08
CA ARG A 146 8.08 -10.69 -13.25
C ARG A 146 8.69 -9.68 -14.20
N ARG A 147 9.90 -10.01 -14.69
CA ARG A 147 10.59 -9.31 -15.77
C ARG A 147 10.96 -10.35 -16.83
N ALA A 148 10.18 -10.43 -17.92
CA ALA A 148 10.27 -11.50 -18.93
C ALA A 148 10.17 -12.91 -18.28
N GLU A 149 11.18 -13.78 -18.45
CA GLU A 149 11.27 -15.13 -17.89
C GLU A 149 11.88 -15.16 -16.47
N LYS A 150 12.16 -14.01 -15.89
CA LYS A 150 12.75 -13.87 -14.55
C LYS A 150 11.69 -13.55 -13.50
N LEU A 151 11.77 -14.23 -12.36
CA LEU A 151 11.08 -13.84 -11.13
C LEU A 151 12.03 -12.98 -10.30
N VAL A 152 11.70 -11.70 -10.15
CA VAL A 152 12.49 -10.79 -9.33
C VAL A 152 11.94 -10.78 -7.91
N LEU A 153 12.82 -11.03 -6.95
CA LEU A 153 12.57 -10.91 -5.51
C LEU A 153 13.40 -9.73 -5.00
N MET A 154 12.76 -8.57 -4.89
CA MET A 154 13.38 -7.37 -4.35
C MET A 154 13.16 -7.30 -2.85
N THR A 155 14.23 -7.03 -2.09
CA THR A 155 14.17 -6.79 -0.65
C THR A 155 14.76 -5.42 -0.37
N THR A 156 13.93 -4.49 0.14
CA THR A 156 14.34 -3.13 0.46
C THR A 156 14.52 -2.96 1.97
N GLN A 157 15.71 -2.55 2.37
CA GLN A 157 16.00 -2.07 3.73
C GLN A 157 15.52 -0.63 3.86
N VAL A 158 14.66 -0.34 4.83
CA VAL A 158 14.05 0.98 5.00
C VAL A 158 14.54 1.63 6.29
N TYR A 159 15.04 2.86 6.16
CA TYR A 159 15.52 3.68 7.26
C TYR A 159 14.59 4.86 7.51
N LEU A 160 14.58 5.35 8.76
CA LEU A 160 14.03 6.66 9.10
C LEU A 160 15.12 7.70 8.91
N VAL A 161 14.81 8.72 8.12
CA VAL A 161 15.78 9.74 7.73
C VAL A 161 15.18 11.12 7.93
N GLU A 162 15.89 12.00 8.63
CA GLU A 162 15.48 13.39 8.81
C GLU A 162 16.18 14.27 7.78
N SER A 163 15.43 15.17 7.13
CA SER A 163 15.99 16.26 6.32
C SER A 163 16.29 17.43 7.23
N MET A 164 17.56 17.80 7.35
CA MET A 164 18.04 18.84 8.26
C MET A 164 17.77 20.24 7.72
N ASP A 165 17.79 20.44 6.41
CA ASP A 165 17.37 21.71 5.80
C ASP A 165 15.87 21.74 5.53
N LYS A 166 15.13 22.46 6.38
CA LYS A 166 13.68 22.63 6.28
C LYS A 166 13.22 23.39 5.02
N ASN A 167 14.12 24.13 4.39
CA ASN A 167 13.81 24.97 3.23
C ASN A 167 14.24 24.31 1.89
N GLU A 168 14.96 23.19 1.95
CA GLU A 168 15.43 22.51 0.76
C GLU A 168 14.23 22.00 -0.07
N ARG A 169 14.25 22.37 -1.34
CA ARG A 169 13.21 21.94 -2.30
C ARG A 169 13.69 20.69 -3.03
N PRO A 170 12.93 19.61 -2.97
CA PRO A 170 13.33 18.39 -3.66
C PRO A 170 13.29 18.59 -5.17
N THR A 171 14.25 17.99 -5.87
CA THR A 171 14.39 18.01 -7.31
C THR A 171 14.18 16.61 -7.87
N LYS A 172 13.24 16.45 -8.78
CA LYS A 172 12.93 15.13 -9.35
C LYS A 172 13.91 14.72 -10.43
N GLU A 173 14.19 13.44 -10.51
CA GLU A 173 14.87 12.79 -11.63
C GLU A 173 13.97 12.74 -12.89
N LYS A 174 14.59 12.59 -14.09
CA LYS A 174 13.87 12.59 -15.38
C LYS A 174 12.83 11.48 -15.52
N TRP A 175 13.05 10.35 -14.88
CA TRP A 175 12.17 9.19 -14.94
C TRP A 175 10.94 9.30 -14.02
N MET A 176 10.95 10.25 -13.07
CA MET A 176 9.88 10.46 -12.12
C MET A 176 8.79 11.36 -12.69
N ASN A 177 7.54 11.06 -12.37
CA ASN A 177 6.41 11.92 -12.69
C ASN A 177 6.24 13.04 -11.67
N GLY A 178 6.63 12.82 -10.41
CA GLY A 178 6.54 13.83 -9.35
C GLY A 178 7.45 13.56 -8.16
N ILE A 179 7.67 14.62 -7.38
CA ILE A 179 8.27 14.58 -6.05
C ILE A 179 7.73 15.74 -5.25
N ARG A 180 7.33 15.51 -4.00
CA ARG A 180 6.90 16.58 -3.09
C ARG A 180 6.85 16.12 -1.64
N TRP A 181 6.84 17.10 -0.74
CA TRP A 181 6.49 16.90 0.64
C TRP A 181 4.97 16.79 0.81
N PHE A 182 4.55 15.88 1.63
CA PHE A 182 3.16 15.62 2.01
C PHE A 182 3.01 15.79 3.52
N SER A 183 1.91 16.31 4.00
CA SER A 183 1.56 16.09 5.40
C SER A 183 1.51 14.59 5.69
N PHE A 184 1.71 14.19 6.93
CA PHE A 184 1.75 12.77 7.26
C PHE A 184 0.46 12.03 6.86
N SER A 185 -0.71 12.65 7.04
CA SER A 185 -2.01 12.07 6.64
C SER A 185 -2.13 11.94 5.13
N GLU A 186 -1.78 12.99 4.37
CA GLU A 186 -1.80 12.91 2.90
C GLU A 186 -0.83 11.86 2.36
N ALA A 187 0.33 11.68 3.02
CA ALA A 187 1.30 10.65 2.63
C ALA A 187 0.75 9.23 2.83
N LEU A 188 0.01 8.97 3.92
CA LEU A 188 -0.67 7.68 4.14
C LEU A 188 -1.73 7.43 3.08
N ASP A 189 -2.51 8.45 2.70
CA ASP A 189 -3.56 8.32 1.68
C ASP A 189 -2.97 8.14 0.27
N ALA A 190 -1.79 8.71 0.01
CA ALA A 190 -1.14 8.66 -1.30
C ALA A 190 -0.39 7.35 -1.56
N ILE A 191 0.12 6.69 -0.50
CA ILE A 191 0.95 5.50 -0.65
C ILE A 191 0.11 4.27 -1.00
N GLU A 192 0.46 3.56 -2.08
CA GLU A 192 -0.28 2.37 -2.51
C GLU A 192 0.23 1.07 -1.87
N TYR A 193 1.34 1.11 -1.17
CA TYR A 193 2.04 -0.07 -0.64
C TYR A 193 1.82 -0.23 0.86
N ALA A 194 0.95 -1.16 1.25
CA ALA A 194 0.59 -1.42 2.66
C ALA A 194 1.80 -1.69 3.58
N ASP A 195 2.89 -2.25 3.06
CA ASP A 195 4.10 -2.48 3.87
C ASP A 195 4.88 -1.18 4.12
N ILE A 196 4.85 -0.23 3.17
CA ILE A 196 5.43 1.11 3.38
C ILE A 196 4.56 1.88 4.37
N GLU A 197 3.23 1.84 4.23
CA GLU A 197 2.27 2.46 5.15
C GLU A 197 2.53 2.01 6.60
N LYS A 198 2.68 0.71 6.86
CA LYS A 198 3.03 0.18 8.18
C LYS A 198 4.33 0.76 8.73
N LEU A 199 5.37 0.86 7.89
CA LEU A 199 6.64 1.45 8.31
C LEU A 199 6.52 2.96 8.56
N MET A 200 5.67 3.69 7.84
CA MET A 200 5.38 5.10 8.10
C MET A 200 4.71 5.29 9.47
N LEU A 201 3.77 4.43 9.84
CA LEU A 201 3.13 4.46 11.16
C LEU A 201 4.15 4.16 12.29
N ILE A 202 5.07 3.21 12.08
CA ILE A 202 6.18 2.93 12.99
C ILE A 202 7.10 4.15 13.10
N ALA A 203 7.44 4.78 11.96
CA ALA A 203 8.26 5.99 11.91
C ALA A 203 7.64 7.12 12.74
N LYS A 204 6.34 7.44 12.54
CA LYS A 204 5.64 8.49 13.31
C LYS A 204 5.67 8.21 14.80
N ARG A 205 5.48 6.95 15.22
CA ARG A 205 5.57 6.57 16.62
C ARG A 205 6.97 6.80 17.19
N LYS A 206 8.01 6.36 16.48
CA LYS A 206 9.41 6.55 16.90
C LYS A 206 9.78 8.03 17.00
N ILE A 207 9.40 8.86 16.02
CA ILE A 207 9.62 10.30 16.03
C ILE A 207 8.95 10.93 17.27
N ARG A 208 7.69 10.62 17.50
CA ARG A 208 6.93 11.17 18.67
C ARG A 208 7.55 10.79 20.01
N ASN A 209 8.10 9.58 20.12
CA ASN A 209 8.67 9.06 21.37
C ASN A 209 10.18 9.35 21.52
N GLY A 210 10.85 9.85 20.48
CA GLY A 210 12.32 10.01 20.48
C GLY A 210 13.06 8.67 20.53
N GLU A 211 12.45 7.57 20.03
CA GLU A 211 12.98 6.21 20.10
C GLU A 211 13.83 5.88 18.86
N PHE A 212 15.07 6.34 18.84
CA PHE A 212 16.00 6.04 17.76
C PHE A 212 17.05 5.03 18.25
N ASP A 213 16.91 3.76 17.81
CA ASP A 213 17.85 2.70 18.14
C ASP A 213 19.20 3.00 17.48
N GLY A 214 20.20 3.39 18.24
CA GLY A 214 21.58 3.55 17.71
C GLY A 214 22.36 4.76 18.17
N GLN A 215 21.83 5.60 19.04
CA GLN A 215 22.67 6.57 19.74
C GLN A 215 23.23 5.92 21.02
N LYS A 216 24.29 5.13 20.87
CA LYS A 216 25.30 4.84 21.88
C LYS A 216 26.67 4.92 21.22
#